data_8ddb5e3448348a906e0dd1b9fff3c993
#
_entry.id   8ddb5e3448348a906e0dd1b9fff3c993
#
_cell.length_a   1.000
_cell.length_b   1.000
_cell.length_c   1.000
_cell.angle_alpha   90.00
_cell.angle_beta   90.00
_cell.angle_gamma   90.00
#
_symmetry.space_group_name_H-M   'P 1'
#
loop_
_entity.id
_entity.type
_entity.pdbx_description
1 polymer ?
#
loop_
_entity_poly.entity_id
_entity_poly.type
_entity_poly.pdbx_seq_one_letter_code
_entity_poly.pdbx_strand_id
1 'polypeptide(L)'
;MLFNTMITSAAIIGVAIGSISAGKIITYGRRRSALISAFLAIASSIVSLHHTEEFLTTARFLLGLSAGLFNVVFAKSMTENHPEELGSKLCMFLNVGICVGVVVAYFMGSILPDPFDYHANK
;
A
#
# COMPACT_ATOMS: atom_id res chain seq x y z
N MET A 1 -11.23 -16.50 -11.09
CA MET A 1 -9.80 -16.67 -10.79
C MET A 1 -8.91 -15.64 -11.48
N LEU A 2 -8.99 -15.44 -12.79
CA LEU A 2 -8.18 -14.46 -13.54
C LEU A 2 -8.33 -13.03 -13.04
N PHE A 3 -9.52 -12.62 -12.64
CA PHE A 3 -9.82 -11.27 -12.19
C PHE A 3 -9.11 -10.91 -10.86
N ASN A 4 -9.14 -11.83 -9.89
CA ASN A 4 -8.43 -11.65 -8.63
C ASN A 4 -6.90 -11.55 -8.81
N THR A 5 -6.37 -12.32 -9.77
CA THR A 5 -4.95 -12.29 -10.12
C THR A 5 -4.57 -10.94 -10.76
N MET A 6 -5.42 -10.39 -11.63
CA MET A 6 -5.19 -9.08 -12.25
C MET A 6 -5.20 -7.94 -11.22
N ILE A 7 -6.14 -7.95 -10.27
CA ILE A 7 -6.23 -6.97 -9.19
C ILE A 7 -4.98 -7.00 -8.32
N THR A 8 -4.51 -8.19 -7.96
CA THR A 8 -3.32 -8.36 -7.13
C THR A 8 -2.05 -7.92 -7.88
N SER A 9 -1.93 -8.28 -9.15
CA SER A 9 -0.81 -7.86 -10.01
C SER A 9 -0.75 -6.36 -10.20
N ALA A 10 -1.90 -5.70 -10.37
CA ALA A 10 -1.98 -4.24 -10.49
C ALA A 10 -1.45 -3.53 -9.23
N ALA A 11 -1.78 -4.05 -8.05
CA ALA A 11 -1.28 -3.51 -6.79
C ALA A 11 0.27 -3.62 -6.68
N ILE A 12 0.84 -4.76 -7.06
CA ILE A 12 2.29 -5.00 -7.02
C ILE A 12 3.02 -4.08 -7.99
N ILE A 13 2.51 -3.92 -9.21
CA ILE A 13 3.04 -3.00 -10.22
C ILE A 13 2.96 -1.55 -9.69
N GLY A 14 1.86 -1.19 -9.04
CA GLY A 14 1.68 0.10 -8.39
C GLY A 14 2.76 0.38 -7.34
N VAL A 15 3.06 -0.59 -6.47
CA VAL A 15 4.13 -0.46 -5.46
C VAL A 15 5.50 -0.28 -6.12
N ALA A 16 5.80 -1.04 -7.17
CA ALA A 16 7.07 -0.94 -7.88
C ALA A 16 7.27 0.45 -8.52
N ILE A 17 6.26 0.95 -9.21
CA ILE A 17 6.28 2.29 -9.82
C ILE A 17 6.33 3.38 -8.73
N GLY A 18 5.59 3.20 -7.63
CA GLY A 18 5.58 4.10 -6.49
C GLY A 18 6.97 4.24 -5.85
N SER A 19 7.66 3.13 -5.65
CA SER A 19 9.01 3.15 -5.07
C SER A 19 10.04 3.83 -5.98
N ILE A 20 9.95 3.63 -7.29
CA ILE A 20 10.84 4.31 -8.26
C ILE A 20 10.55 5.82 -8.29
N SER A 21 9.27 6.19 -8.29
CA SER A 21 8.86 7.60 -8.28
C SER A 21 9.23 8.30 -6.98
N ALA A 22 9.22 7.59 -5.85
CA ALA A 22 9.61 8.10 -4.54
C ALA A 22 11.04 8.65 -4.53
N GLY A 23 11.97 8.00 -5.23
CA GLY A 23 13.35 8.46 -5.35
C GLY A 23 13.47 9.87 -5.93
N LYS A 24 12.61 10.25 -6.86
CA LYS A 24 12.56 11.60 -7.46
C LYS A 24 11.81 12.61 -6.60
N ILE A 25 10.71 12.16 -5.97
CA ILE A 25 9.82 13.04 -5.19
C ILE A 25 10.47 13.46 -3.86
N ILE A 26 11.32 12.61 -3.28
CA ILE A 26 12.06 12.91 -2.04
C ILE A 26 12.98 14.13 -2.19
N THR A 27 13.51 14.38 -3.40
CA THR A 27 14.32 15.58 -3.69
C THR A 27 13.53 16.88 -3.53
N TYR A 28 12.20 16.83 -3.65
CA TYR A 28 11.32 18.01 -3.47
C TYR A 28 10.98 18.31 -2.00
N GLY A 29 11.35 17.47 -1.07
CA GLY A 29 11.13 17.65 0.36
C GLY A 29 10.31 16.53 1.00
N ARG A 30 10.81 16.02 2.12
CA ARG A 30 10.24 14.88 2.87
C ARG A 30 8.80 15.11 3.30
N ARG A 31 8.52 16.31 3.82
CA ARG A 31 7.20 16.68 4.32
C ARG A 31 6.15 16.71 3.20
N ARG A 32 6.54 17.21 2.03
CA ARG A 32 5.66 17.26 0.85
C ARG A 32 5.41 15.86 0.29
N SER A 33 6.44 15.02 0.24
CA SER A 33 6.31 13.63 -0.21
C SER A 33 5.36 12.81 0.67
N ALA A 34 5.45 12.97 1.99
CA ALA A 34 4.54 12.31 2.94
C ALA A 34 3.09 12.78 2.76
N LEU A 35 2.88 14.08 2.55
CA LEU A 35 1.54 14.62 2.27
C LEU A 35 0.97 14.11 0.96
N ILE A 36 1.77 14.03 -0.10
CA ILE A 36 1.35 13.51 -1.41
C ILE A 36 0.95 12.04 -1.29
N SER A 37 1.74 11.21 -0.58
CA SER A 37 1.42 9.80 -0.38
C SER A 37 0.14 9.62 0.43
N ALA A 38 -0.09 10.43 1.47
CA ALA A 38 -1.31 10.41 2.26
C ALA A 38 -2.54 10.83 1.43
N PHE A 39 -2.39 11.86 0.60
CA PHE A 39 -3.47 12.31 -0.29
C PHE A 39 -3.83 11.25 -1.33
N LEU A 40 -2.82 10.56 -1.88
CA LEU A 40 -3.04 9.45 -2.80
C LEU A 40 -3.77 8.28 -2.11
N ALA A 41 -3.42 7.99 -0.86
CA ALA A 41 -4.07 6.93 -0.09
C ALA A 41 -5.55 7.24 0.16
N ILE A 42 -5.87 8.48 0.52
CA ILE A 42 -7.26 8.94 0.70
C ILE A 42 -8.03 8.84 -0.62
N ALA A 43 -7.45 9.33 -1.72
CA ALA A 43 -8.07 9.25 -3.04
C ALA A 43 -8.34 7.79 -3.46
N SER A 44 -7.39 6.88 -3.24
CA SER A 44 -7.58 5.46 -3.54
C SER A 44 -8.69 4.82 -2.70
N SER A 45 -8.82 5.22 -1.44
CA SER A 45 -9.88 4.73 -0.55
C SER A 45 -11.26 5.19 -1.02
N ILE A 46 -11.38 6.44 -1.47
CA ILE A 46 -12.64 6.98 -2.01
C ILE A 46 -13.03 6.25 -3.31
N VAL A 47 -12.07 6.03 -4.20
CA VAL A 47 -12.29 5.29 -5.46
C VAL A 47 -12.69 3.84 -5.18
N SER A 48 -12.15 3.23 -4.13
CA SER A 48 -12.48 1.86 -3.70
C SER A 48 -13.93 1.72 -3.19
N LEU A 49 -14.60 2.82 -2.80
CA LEU A 49 -16.01 2.78 -2.40
C LEU A 49 -16.96 2.59 -3.59
N HIS A 50 -16.49 2.86 -4.81
CA HIS A 50 -17.30 2.63 -6.01
C HIS A 50 -17.31 1.14 -6.37
N HIS A 51 -18.50 0.58 -6.45
CA HIS A 51 -18.76 -0.88 -6.60
C HIS A 51 -18.51 -1.44 -8.02
N THR A 52 -17.88 -0.68 -8.91
CA THR A 52 -17.61 -1.12 -10.28
C THR A 52 -16.23 -1.79 -10.34
N GLU A 53 -16.15 -2.94 -11.00
CA GLU A 53 -14.96 -3.81 -11.05
C GLU A 53 -13.71 -3.11 -11.63
N GLU A 54 -13.90 -2.25 -12.63
CA GLU A 54 -12.81 -1.47 -13.23
C GLU A 54 -12.23 -0.42 -12.27
N PHE A 55 -13.10 0.22 -11.48
CA PHE A 55 -12.67 1.19 -10.46
C PHE A 55 -11.91 0.50 -9.33
N LEU A 56 -12.25 -0.73 -8.99
CA LEU A 56 -11.58 -1.50 -7.95
C LEU A 56 -10.11 -1.79 -8.33
N THR A 57 -9.86 -2.14 -9.59
CA THR A 57 -8.50 -2.38 -10.10
C THR A 57 -7.66 -1.10 -10.07
N THR A 58 -8.24 0.02 -10.49
CA THR A 58 -7.59 1.34 -10.46
C THR A 58 -7.30 1.79 -9.02
N ALA A 59 -8.25 1.59 -8.10
CA ALA A 59 -8.07 1.88 -6.68
C ALA A 59 -6.92 1.07 -6.07
N ARG A 60 -6.81 -0.20 -6.40
CA ARG A 60 -5.71 -1.07 -5.93
C ARG A 60 -4.36 -0.63 -6.48
N PHE A 61 -4.31 -0.20 -7.75
CA PHE A 61 -3.10 0.36 -8.34
C PHE A 61 -2.66 1.65 -7.62
N LEU A 62 -3.59 2.57 -7.40
CA LEU A 62 -3.34 3.83 -6.68
C LEU A 62 -2.91 3.57 -5.22
N LEU A 63 -3.52 2.59 -4.57
CA LEU A 63 -3.17 2.19 -3.21
C LEU A 63 -1.75 1.61 -3.16
N GLY A 64 -1.38 0.77 -4.13
CA GLY A 64 -0.03 0.27 -4.30
C GLY A 64 0.97 1.40 -4.50
N LEU A 65 0.65 2.37 -5.36
CA LEU A 65 1.49 3.53 -5.62
C LEU A 65 1.75 4.34 -4.34
N SER A 66 0.71 4.62 -3.56
CA SER A 66 0.82 5.35 -2.28
C SER A 66 1.64 4.58 -1.25
N ALA A 67 1.44 3.27 -1.15
CA ALA A 67 2.19 2.41 -0.24
C ALA A 67 3.68 2.36 -0.59
N GLY A 68 4.01 2.26 -1.88
CA GLY A 68 5.39 2.31 -2.37
C GLY A 68 6.08 3.64 -2.06
N LEU A 69 5.40 4.75 -2.30
CA LEU A 69 5.89 6.09 -1.96
C LEU A 69 6.13 6.23 -0.45
N PHE A 70 5.15 5.85 0.36
CA PHE A 70 5.23 5.98 1.81
C PHE A 70 6.37 5.17 2.40
N ASN A 71 6.57 3.94 1.93
CA ASN A 71 7.62 3.05 2.41
C ASN A 71 9.01 3.64 2.22
N VAL A 72 9.30 4.17 1.02
CA VAL A 72 10.60 4.74 0.68
C VAL A 72 10.83 6.08 1.41
N VAL A 73 9.80 6.94 1.46
CA VAL A 73 9.89 8.24 2.15
C VAL A 73 10.13 8.03 3.65
N PHE A 74 9.43 7.08 4.25
CA PHE A 74 9.56 6.79 5.67
C PHE A 74 10.92 6.17 6.00
N ALA A 75 11.38 5.18 5.24
CA ALA A 75 12.68 4.56 5.42
C ALA A 75 13.82 5.59 5.35
N LYS A 76 13.77 6.47 4.36
CA LYS A 76 14.77 7.53 4.19
C LYS A 76 14.71 8.59 5.29
N SER A 77 13.51 8.97 5.73
CA SER A 77 13.33 9.88 6.86
C SER A 77 13.92 9.34 8.16
N MET A 78 13.79 8.05 8.38
CA MET A 78 14.32 7.40 9.58
C MET A 78 15.85 7.30 9.55
N THR A 79 16.44 6.96 8.41
CA THR A 79 17.90 6.85 8.28
C THR A 79 18.63 8.20 8.37
N GLU A 80 17.98 9.30 7.98
CA GLU A 80 18.62 10.62 7.99
C GLU A 80 18.42 11.41 9.29
N ASN A 81 17.36 11.12 10.06
CA ASN A 81 17.05 11.84 11.29
C ASN A 81 17.65 11.21 12.57
N HIS A 82 18.14 9.97 12.46
CA HIS A 82 18.71 9.23 13.60
C HIS A 82 20.14 8.77 13.32
N PRO A 83 21.00 8.63 14.34
CA PRO A 83 22.32 8.01 14.18
C PRO A 83 22.16 6.61 13.56
N GLU A 84 23.14 6.20 12.78
CA GLU A 84 23.10 4.99 11.91
C GLU A 84 22.63 3.72 12.62
N GLU A 85 22.99 3.55 13.88
CA GLU A 85 22.57 2.38 14.68
C GLU A 85 21.08 2.35 15.00
N LEU A 86 20.49 3.50 15.30
CA LEU A 86 19.06 3.61 15.61
C LEU A 86 18.20 3.55 14.35
N GLY A 87 18.65 4.16 13.26
CA GLY A 87 17.96 4.14 11.98
C GLY A 87 17.78 2.72 11.44
N SER A 88 18.82 1.90 11.55
CA SER A 88 18.77 0.49 11.12
C SER A 88 17.77 -0.34 11.95
N LYS A 89 17.75 -0.17 13.27
CA LYS A 89 16.79 -0.84 14.17
C LYS A 89 15.35 -0.43 13.89
N LEU A 90 15.12 0.85 13.66
CA LEU A 90 13.80 1.38 13.30
C LEU A 90 13.29 0.83 11.96
N CYS A 91 14.15 0.69 10.95
CA CYS A 91 13.79 0.06 9.69
C CYS A 91 13.42 -1.42 9.85
N MET A 92 14.12 -2.15 10.75
CA MET A 92 13.75 -3.53 11.08
C MET A 92 12.36 -3.60 11.73
N PHE A 93 12.06 -2.73 12.68
CA PHE A 93 10.73 -2.66 13.31
C PHE A 93 9.63 -2.34 12.29
N LEU A 94 9.92 -1.51 11.32
CA LEU A 94 8.99 -1.19 10.25
C LEU A 94 8.67 -2.41 9.39
N ASN A 95 9.69 -3.18 9.00
CA ASN A 95 9.50 -4.43 8.26
C ASN A 95 8.68 -5.45 9.04
N VAL A 96 8.95 -5.61 10.33
CA VAL A 96 8.15 -6.48 11.21
C VAL A 96 6.70 -5.99 11.29
N GLY A 97 6.48 -4.68 11.40
CA GLY A 97 5.14 -4.09 11.40
C GLY A 97 4.37 -4.37 10.11
N ILE A 98 5.03 -4.29 8.96
CA ILE A 98 4.42 -4.62 7.66
C ILE A 98 4.03 -6.10 7.62
N CYS A 99 4.92 -7.01 8.04
CA CYS A 99 4.64 -8.44 8.08
C CYS A 99 3.45 -8.77 8.98
N VAL A 100 3.40 -8.17 10.16
CA VAL A 100 2.27 -8.32 11.09
C VAL A 100 0.99 -7.78 10.47
N GLY A 101 1.04 -6.62 9.82
CA GLY A 101 -0.11 -6.03 9.11
C GLY A 101 -0.65 -6.94 8.01
N VAL A 102 0.23 -7.57 7.24
CA VAL A 102 -0.16 -8.53 6.21
C VAL A 102 -0.82 -9.77 6.81
N VAL A 103 -0.26 -10.33 7.89
CA VAL A 103 -0.84 -11.48 8.59
C VAL A 103 -2.24 -11.14 9.12
N VAL A 104 -2.40 -9.99 9.76
CA VAL A 104 -3.71 -9.54 10.28
C VAL A 104 -4.71 -9.35 9.15
N ALA A 105 -4.29 -8.77 8.03
CA ALA A 105 -5.14 -8.58 6.85
C ALA A 105 -5.60 -9.91 6.25
N TYR A 106 -4.70 -10.89 6.16
CA TYR A 106 -5.06 -12.25 5.73
C TYR A 106 -6.02 -12.94 6.69
N PHE A 107 -5.78 -12.79 7.98
CA PHE A 107 -6.66 -13.36 9.00
C PHE A 107 -8.07 -12.75 8.95
N MET A 108 -8.15 -11.42 8.80
CA MET A 108 -9.42 -10.71 8.61
C MET A 108 -10.12 -11.13 7.31
N GLY A 109 -9.37 -11.29 6.22
CA GLY A 109 -9.91 -11.75 4.94
C GLY A 109 -10.44 -13.19 4.99
N SER A 110 -9.83 -14.04 5.83
CA SER A 110 -10.29 -15.43 6.04
C SER A 110 -11.58 -15.53 6.87
N ILE A 111 -11.85 -14.53 7.70
CA ILE A 111 -13.08 -14.49 8.53
C ILE A 111 -14.27 -13.94 7.72
N LEU A 112 -14.03 -13.14 6.68
CA LEU A 112 -15.09 -12.70 5.78
C LEU A 112 -15.61 -13.89 4.97
N PRO A 113 -16.92 -14.19 5.04
CA PRO A 113 -17.51 -15.23 4.19
C PRO A 113 -17.36 -14.86 2.73
N ASP A 114 -16.95 -15.81 1.93
CA ASP A 114 -16.80 -15.65 0.48
C ASP A 114 -18.12 -15.12 -0.13
N PRO A 115 -18.07 -14.03 -0.92
CA PRO A 115 -19.25 -13.50 -1.58
C PRO A 115 -19.91 -14.50 -2.54
N PHE A 116 -19.24 -15.59 -2.86
CA PHE A 116 -19.77 -16.68 -3.69
C PHE A 116 -20.82 -17.54 -2.99
N ASP A 117 -20.78 -17.67 -1.66
CA ASP A 117 -21.77 -18.44 -0.92
C ASP A 117 -23.14 -17.76 -0.83
N TYR A 118 -23.20 -16.47 -1.06
CA TYR A 118 -24.47 -15.73 -1.03
C TYR A 118 -25.37 -16.03 -2.25
N HIS A 119 -24.79 -16.44 -3.37
CA HIS A 119 -25.54 -16.78 -4.59
C HIS A 119 -25.94 -18.25 -4.69
N ALA A 120 -25.30 -19.12 -3.93
CA ALA A 120 -25.61 -20.56 -3.95
C ALA A 120 -26.82 -20.95 -3.09
N ASN A 121 -27.32 -20.06 -2.23
CA ASN A 121 -28.37 -20.34 -1.27
C ASN A 121 -29.72 -19.61 -1.58
N LYS A 122 -29.95 -19.21 -2.82
CA LYS A 122 -31.22 -18.81 -3.39
C LYS A 122 -31.58 -19.73 -4.54
#